data_730ed5508218f90ae36693c47fc1b53b
#
_entry.id   730ed5508218f90ae36693c47fc1b53b
#
_cell.length_a   1.000
_cell.length_b   1.000
_cell.length_c   1.000
_cell.angle_alpha   90.00
_cell.angle_beta   90.00
_cell.angle_gamma   90.00
#
_symmetry.space_group_name_H-M   'P 1'
#
loop_
_entity.id
_entity.type
_entity.pdbx_description
1 polymer ?
#
loop_
_entity_poly.entity_id
_entity_poly.type
_entity_poly.pdbx_seq_one_letter_code
_entity_poly.pdbx_strand_id
1 'polypeptide(L)'
;MPDLRSLFRASGTRQRDIANAVNRSEGAVSQWVSGERDIPAELVVKVEEITGIPRHRLRPDLWESRMPNAIDAAASLAPDLTHLQRLEAESIHIMREVVAEADKPVMLYSVGKDSAVMLHLAMKAFAPGKLPFPLLHVNTTWKFAGMIDFRNKMVADHGLELIEWINKDGVARGINPFDHGSAYTDIMKTDALKAALDHHGFDVAFGGARRDEEKSRSKERIFSFRSEKHRWDPKRQRPELWHLYNARKNKGESIRAFPLSNWTELDIWQYIQLENVPIVPLYFSAPRPVVNYNGMTIMVDDERMRIPEGQTPVMKNIRFRTLGCYPLTGAVESEAATLPEIIQEMLLTTTSERQGRAIDHDSAASMEKKKQEGYF
;
A
#
# COMPACT_ATOMS: atom_id res chain seq x y z
N MET A 1 29.24 -11.79 41.51
CA MET A 1 29.30 -10.68 40.54
C MET A 1 30.74 -10.14 40.55
N PRO A 2 31.36 -9.78 39.40
CA PRO A 2 32.63 -9.10 39.41
C PRO A 2 32.45 -7.74 40.19
N ASP A 3 33.43 -7.45 41.04
CA ASP A 3 33.40 -6.21 41.84
C ASP A 3 33.59 -4.96 40.94
N LEU A 4 33.18 -3.80 41.39
CA LEU A 4 33.31 -2.57 40.62
C LEU A 4 34.77 -2.29 40.22
N ARG A 5 35.73 -2.65 41.04
CA ARG A 5 37.15 -2.50 40.77
C ARG A 5 37.60 -3.29 39.54
N SER A 6 37.11 -4.52 39.37
CA SER A 6 37.38 -5.34 38.17
C SER A 6 36.75 -4.77 36.92
N LEU A 7 35.53 -4.21 37.00
CA LEU A 7 34.84 -3.57 35.86
C LEU A 7 35.57 -2.32 35.39
N PHE A 8 35.96 -1.45 36.30
CA PHE A 8 36.71 -0.22 35.98
C PHE A 8 38.10 -0.56 35.39
N ARG A 9 38.76 -1.61 35.87
CA ARG A 9 40.02 -2.10 35.28
C ARG A 9 39.82 -2.62 33.84
N ALA A 10 38.74 -3.34 33.61
CA ALA A 10 38.44 -3.89 32.28
C ALA A 10 38.05 -2.79 31.28
N SER A 11 37.47 -1.68 31.71
CA SER A 11 37.13 -0.55 30.84
C SER A 11 38.35 0.16 30.25
N GLY A 12 39.53 0.03 30.90
CA GLY A 12 40.74 0.71 30.47
C GLY A 12 40.76 2.23 30.73
N THR A 13 39.68 2.78 31.28
CA THR A 13 39.55 4.24 31.53
C THR A 13 40.30 4.63 32.79
N ARG A 14 41.15 5.67 32.74
CA ARG A 14 41.87 6.16 33.89
C ARG A 14 40.96 6.93 34.86
N GLN A 15 41.14 6.74 36.15
CA GLN A 15 40.35 7.45 37.19
C GLN A 15 40.39 8.98 37.04
N ARG A 16 41.51 9.53 36.60
CA ARG A 16 41.69 10.94 36.30
C ARG A 16 40.76 11.43 35.17
N ASP A 17 40.59 10.62 34.14
CA ASP A 17 39.75 11.00 33.00
C ASP A 17 38.27 11.01 33.41
N ILE A 18 37.86 10.05 34.23
CA ILE A 18 36.53 10.00 34.81
C ILE A 18 36.31 11.22 35.71
N ALA A 19 37.28 11.51 36.63
CA ALA A 19 37.19 12.63 37.55
C ALA A 19 37.00 13.98 36.83
N ASN A 20 37.79 14.23 35.80
CA ASN A 20 37.69 15.42 34.97
C ASN A 20 36.33 15.53 34.27
N ALA A 21 35.85 14.45 33.67
CA ALA A 21 34.60 14.45 32.92
C ALA A 21 33.36 14.66 33.81
N VAL A 22 33.37 14.12 35.03
CA VAL A 22 32.25 14.29 35.98
C VAL A 22 32.42 15.45 36.95
N ASN A 23 33.48 16.25 36.83
CA ASN A 23 33.84 17.37 37.69
C ASN A 23 33.89 16.99 39.19
N ARG A 24 34.68 15.94 39.48
CA ARG A 24 34.94 15.43 40.84
C ARG A 24 36.44 15.22 41.05
N SER A 25 36.87 15.03 42.27
CA SER A 25 38.26 14.72 42.60
C SER A 25 38.60 13.26 42.25
N GLU A 26 39.86 12.97 41.93
CA GLU A 26 40.33 11.60 41.71
C GLU A 26 40.09 10.71 42.96
N GLY A 27 40.19 11.30 44.17
CA GLY A 27 39.89 10.60 45.40
C GLY A 27 38.42 10.14 45.50
N ALA A 28 37.48 10.96 45.03
CA ALA A 28 36.07 10.56 44.99
C ALA A 28 35.85 9.38 44.01
N VAL A 29 36.48 9.43 42.82
CA VAL A 29 36.42 8.32 41.85
C VAL A 29 37.08 7.07 42.41
N SER A 30 38.17 7.19 43.15
CA SER A 30 38.84 6.05 43.81
C SER A 30 37.92 5.38 44.84
N GLN A 31 37.13 6.13 45.60
CA GLN A 31 36.14 5.58 46.54
C GLN A 31 34.99 4.84 45.80
N TRP A 32 34.60 5.29 44.63
CA TRP A 32 33.62 4.57 43.80
C TRP A 32 34.21 3.25 43.25
N VAL A 33 35.41 3.30 42.73
CA VAL A 33 36.12 2.10 42.20
C VAL A 33 36.37 1.09 43.31
N SER A 34 36.70 1.50 44.52
CA SER A 34 36.88 0.62 45.68
C SER A 34 35.59 0.07 46.28
N GLY A 35 34.46 0.66 45.92
CA GLY A 35 33.16 0.33 46.53
C GLY A 35 32.92 0.89 47.92
N GLU A 36 33.82 1.78 48.40
CA GLU A 36 33.64 2.48 49.68
C GLU A 36 32.49 3.49 49.66
N ARG A 37 32.18 3.98 48.48
CA ARG A 37 31.12 4.94 48.25
C ARG A 37 30.42 4.67 46.92
N ASP A 38 29.10 4.81 46.91
CA ASP A 38 28.31 4.66 45.70
C ASP A 38 28.52 5.83 44.76
N ILE A 39 28.42 5.57 43.44
CA ILE A 39 28.38 6.61 42.42
C ILE A 39 27.05 7.36 42.55
N PRO A 40 27.07 8.72 42.71
CA PRO A 40 25.83 9.50 42.75
C PRO A 40 24.92 9.24 41.55
N ALA A 41 23.61 9.07 41.75
CA ALA A 41 22.65 8.69 40.73
C ALA A 41 22.72 9.60 39.49
N GLU A 42 22.90 10.91 39.70
CA GLU A 42 23.00 11.92 38.65
C GLU A 42 24.26 11.80 37.78
N LEU A 43 25.29 11.11 38.28
CA LEU A 43 26.56 10.92 37.54
C LEU A 43 26.69 9.55 36.84
N VAL A 44 25.83 8.60 37.17
CA VAL A 44 25.94 7.22 36.67
C VAL A 44 25.88 7.16 35.15
N VAL A 45 24.98 7.89 34.53
CA VAL A 45 24.85 7.94 33.05
C VAL A 45 26.13 8.44 32.40
N LYS A 46 26.72 9.49 32.99
CA LYS A 46 27.97 10.07 32.47
C LYS A 46 29.18 9.15 32.66
N VAL A 47 29.21 8.43 33.79
CA VAL A 47 30.24 7.39 34.02
C VAL A 47 30.08 6.21 33.06
N GLU A 48 28.85 5.79 32.77
CA GLU A 48 28.57 4.77 31.72
C GLU A 48 29.07 5.20 30.35
N GLU A 49 28.79 6.44 29.94
CA GLU A 49 29.24 6.98 28.64
C GLU A 49 30.77 6.98 28.49
N ILE A 50 31.51 7.28 29.58
CA ILE A 50 32.97 7.42 29.57
C ILE A 50 33.65 6.05 29.67
N THR A 51 33.10 5.15 30.48
CA THR A 51 33.73 3.86 30.80
C THR A 51 33.21 2.71 29.95
N GLY A 52 32.03 2.85 29.30
CA GLY A 52 31.33 1.77 28.65
C GLY A 52 30.76 0.72 29.62
N ILE A 53 30.85 0.95 30.95
CA ILE A 53 30.29 0.02 31.93
C ILE A 53 28.79 0.31 32.07
N PRO A 54 27.90 -0.66 31.76
CA PRO A 54 26.48 -0.44 31.85
C PRO A 54 26.01 0.01 33.25
N ARG A 55 25.09 0.99 33.30
CA ARG A 55 24.58 1.60 34.56
C ARG A 55 24.03 0.59 35.57
N HIS A 56 23.40 -0.48 35.11
CA HIS A 56 22.91 -1.55 36.01
C HIS A 56 24.05 -2.34 36.70
N ARG A 57 25.27 -2.24 36.20
CA ARG A 57 26.46 -2.82 36.81
C ARG A 57 27.21 -1.80 37.70
N LEU A 58 27.04 -0.50 37.40
CA LEU A 58 27.62 0.58 38.22
C LEU A 58 26.77 0.80 39.47
N ARG A 59 25.45 0.75 39.37
CA ARG A 59 24.49 0.96 40.48
C ARG A 59 23.31 0.00 40.32
N PRO A 60 23.49 -1.29 40.69
CA PRO A 60 22.43 -2.31 40.56
C PRO A 60 21.22 -2.06 41.49
N ASP A 61 21.36 -1.22 42.48
CA ASP A 61 20.30 -0.77 43.39
C ASP A 61 19.35 0.25 42.76
N LEU A 62 19.80 0.96 41.73
CA LEU A 62 18.99 1.97 41.02
C LEU A 62 18.49 1.51 39.66
N TRP A 63 19.20 0.61 39.02
CA TRP A 63 18.85 0.05 37.70
C TRP A 63 18.90 -1.47 37.75
N GLU A 64 17.75 -2.09 37.59
CA GLU A 64 17.69 -3.55 37.39
C GLU A 64 18.41 -3.94 36.12
N SER A 65 19.15 -5.07 36.17
CA SER A 65 19.64 -5.71 34.97
C SER A 65 18.42 -6.21 34.18
N ARG A 66 17.94 -5.45 33.18
CA ARG A 66 17.07 -6.04 32.17
C ARG A 66 17.88 -7.12 31.47
N MET A 67 17.76 -8.37 31.91
CA MET A 67 18.06 -9.48 31.03
C MET A 67 17.21 -9.25 29.79
N PRO A 68 17.79 -9.14 28.57
CA PRO A 68 16.96 -9.10 27.38
C PRO A 68 16.09 -10.36 27.44
N ASN A 69 14.79 -10.18 27.53
CA ASN A 69 13.86 -11.30 27.38
C ASN A 69 14.24 -11.99 26.07
N ALA A 70 14.03 -13.30 25.97
CA ALA A 70 14.29 -14.04 24.73
C ALA A 70 13.61 -13.36 23.51
N ILE A 71 12.53 -12.59 23.76
CA ILE A 71 11.83 -11.75 22.78
C ILE A 71 12.69 -10.54 22.37
N ASP A 72 13.37 -9.85 23.31
CA ASP A 72 14.25 -8.69 22.99
C ASP A 72 15.54 -9.16 22.28
N ALA A 73 16.05 -10.34 22.63
CA ALA A 73 17.21 -10.94 21.97
C ALA A 73 16.84 -11.43 20.55
N ALA A 74 15.64 -11.99 20.36
CA ALA A 74 15.14 -12.36 19.05
C ALA A 74 14.86 -11.12 18.18
N ALA A 75 14.34 -10.03 18.77
CA ALA A 75 14.13 -8.77 18.07
C ALA A 75 15.46 -8.10 17.65
N SER A 76 16.54 -8.25 18.44
CA SER A 76 17.87 -7.71 18.11
C SER A 76 18.62 -8.55 17.07
N LEU A 77 18.20 -9.79 16.83
CA LEU A 77 18.77 -10.70 15.82
C LEU A 77 17.95 -10.69 14.50
N ALA A 78 16.72 -10.14 14.51
CA ALA A 78 15.98 -9.96 13.28
C ALA A 78 16.63 -8.81 12.48
N PRO A 79 17.01 -9.02 11.21
CA PRO A 79 17.50 -7.93 10.39
C PRO A 79 16.42 -6.85 10.32
N ASP A 80 16.82 -5.57 10.50
CA ASP A 80 15.92 -4.44 10.34
C ASP A 80 15.32 -4.48 8.93
N LEU A 81 14.03 -4.78 8.84
CA LEU A 81 13.34 -4.80 7.56
C LEU A 81 13.39 -3.40 6.94
N THR A 82 13.68 -3.35 5.65
CA THR A 82 13.55 -2.10 4.88
C THR A 82 12.09 -1.63 4.89
N HIS A 83 11.86 -0.39 4.52
CA HIS A 83 10.50 0.16 4.42
C HIS A 83 9.59 -0.71 3.53
N LEU A 84 10.04 -1.07 2.33
CA LEU A 84 9.28 -1.92 1.41
C LEU A 84 9.04 -3.34 1.95
N GLN A 85 10.01 -3.92 2.63
CA GLN A 85 9.83 -5.24 3.26
C GLN A 85 8.80 -5.20 4.40
N ARG A 86 8.72 -4.10 5.15
CA ARG A 86 7.66 -3.91 6.17
C ARG A 86 6.28 -3.82 5.53
N LEU A 87 6.14 -3.03 4.46
CA LEU A 87 4.89 -2.91 3.71
C LEU A 87 4.47 -4.24 3.08
N GLU A 88 5.41 -4.99 2.51
CA GLU A 88 5.17 -6.34 1.98
C GLU A 88 4.68 -7.29 3.09
N ALA A 89 5.37 -7.34 4.21
CA ALA A 89 5.01 -8.21 5.34
C ALA A 89 3.62 -7.87 5.89
N GLU A 90 3.28 -6.58 6.03
CA GLU A 90 1.94 -6.13 6.43
C GLU A 90 0.87 -6.57 5.42
N SER A 91 1.11 -6.36 4.13
CA SER A 91 0.16 -6.74 3.08
C SER A 91 -0.09 -8.25 3.04
N ILE A 92 0.96 -9.05 3.15
CA ILE A 92 0.88 -10.52 3.22
C ILE A 92 0.10 -10.96 4.47
N HIS A 93 0.37 -10.34 5.62
CA HIS A 93 -0.38 -10.62 6.85
C HIS A 93 -1.87 -10.33 6.67
N ILE A 94 -2.23 -9.14 6.15
CA ILE A 94 -3.62 -8.78 5.88
C ILE A 94 -4.31 -9.80 4.96
N MET A 95 -3.65 -10.23 3.89
CA MET A 95 -4.22 -11.22 2.97
C MET A 95 -4.47 -12.57 3.62
N ARG A 96 -3.54 -13.02 4.48
CA ARG A 96 -3.68 -14.27 5.22
C ARG A 96 -4.78 -14.21 6.27
N GLU A 97 -4.92 -13.09 6.98
CA GLU A 97 -6.01 -12.86 7.93
C GLU A 97 -7.38 -12.90 7.24
N VAL A 98 -7.51 -12.27 6.06
CA VAL A 98 -8.74 -12.33 5.28
C VAL A 98 -9.09 -13.78 4.92
N VAL A 99 -8.14 -14.55 4.40
CA VAL A 99 -8.39 -15.93 3.98
C VAL A 99 -8.73 -16.83 5.16
N ALA A 100 -8.17 -16.56 6.36
CA ALA A 100 -8.47 -17.30 7.56
C ALA A 100 -9.92 -17.09 8.08
N GLU A 101 -10.49 -15.91 7.83
CA GLU A 101 -11.77 -15.48 8.42
C GLU A 101 -12.92 -15.37 7.39
N ALA A 102 -12.61 -15.31 6.09
CA ALA A 102 -13.60 -15.17 5.03
C ALA A 102 -14.14 -16.53 4.59
N ASP A 103 -15.45 -16.61 4.34
CA ASP A 103 -16.07 -17.80 3.77
C ASP A 103 -15.81 -17.91 2.27
N LYS A 104 -15.82 -16.76 1.56
CA LYS A 104 -15.69 -16.69 0.11
C LYS A 104 -14.99 -15.42 -0.34
N PRO A 105 -13.66 -15.31 -0.20
CA PRO A 105 -12.91 -14.15 -0.62
C PRO A 105 -12.75 -14.08 -2.13
N VAL A 106 -12.55 -12.87 -2.66
CA VAL A 106 -12.25 -12.60 -4.07
C VAL A 106 -11.26 -11.44 -4.19
N MET A 107 -10.39 -11.45 -5.21
CA MET A 107 -9.50 -10.33 -5.47
C MET A 107 -9.97 -9.56 -6.71
N LEU A 108 -10.21 -8.25 -6.55
CA LEU A 108 -10.52 -7.38 -7.68
C LEU A 108 -9.26 -7.14 -8.52
N TYR A 109 -9.33 -7.52 -9.78
CA TYR A 109 -8.20 -7.38 -10.70
C TYR A 109 -8.54 -6.38 -11.82
N SER A 110 -8.16 -5.12 -11.58
CA SER A 110 -8.41 -4.01 -12.52
C SER A 110 -7.35 -3.90 -13.62
N VAL A 111 -6.28 -4.69 -13.54
CA VAL A 111 -5.12 -4.68 -14.44
C VAL A 111 -4.26 -3.40 -14.32
N GLY A 112 -4.52 -2.56 -13.32
CA GLY A 112 -3.67 -1.41 -12.99
C GLY A 112 -2.43 -1.81 -12.17
N LYS A 113 -1.47 -0.88 -12.01
CA LYS A 113 -0.22 -1.12 -11.26
C LYS A 113 -0.46 -1.62 -9.83
N ASP A 114 -1.43 -1.02 -9.14
CA ASP A 114 -1.76 -1.37 -7.76
C ASP A 114 -2.33 -2.80 -7.68
N SER A 115 -3.22 -3.18 -8.61
CA SER A 115 -3.74 -4.55 -8.67
C SER A 115 -2.69 -5.57 -9.13
N ALA A 116 -1.69 -5.15 -9.91
CA ALA A 116 -0.57 -6.02 -10.27
C ALA A 116 0.34 -6.30 -9.06
N VAL A 117 0.68 -5.27 -8.28
CA VAL A 117 1.42 -5.43 -7.01
C VAL A 117 0.61 -6.29 -6.03
N MET A 118 -0.69 -6.04 -5.89
CA MET A 118 -1.56 -6.82 -5.02
C MET A 118 -1.61 -8.30 -5.42
N LEU A 119 -1.67 -8.61 -6.71
CA LEU A 119 -1.62 -9.98 -7.22
C LEU A 119 -0.26 -10.64 -6.93
N HIS A 120 0.84 -9.92 -7.15
CA HIS A 120 2.18 -10.41 -6.84
C HIS A 120 2.33 -10.74 -5.35
N LEU A 121 1.88 -9.84 -4.47
CA LEU A 121 1.88 -10.06 -3.02
C LEU A 121 1.01 -11.26 -2.62
N ALA A 122 -0.14 -11.45 -3.27
CA ALA A 122 -0.99 -12.60 -3.03
C ALA A 122 -0.30 -13.91 -3.44
N MET A 123 0.35 -13.95 -4.59
CA MET A 123 1.14 -15.12 -4.99
C MET A 123 2.26 -15.42 -3.98
N LYS A 124 2.97 -14.41 -3.47
CA LYS A 124 3.97 -14.58 -2.39
C LYS A 124 3.32 -15.06 -1.08
N ALA A 125 2.16 -14.51 -0.71
CA ALA A 125 1.47 -14.84 0.53
C ALA A 125 1.09 -16.32 0.65
N PHE A 126 0.74 -16.95 -0.48
CA PHE A 126 0.24 -18.32 -0.52
C PHE A 126 1.20 -19.32 -1.21
N ALA A 127 2.40 -18.86 -1.61
CA ALA A 127 3.41 -19.75 -2.14
C ALA A 127 3.80 -20.87 -1.13
N PRO A 128 4.07 -22.12 -1.60
CA PRO A 128 4.06 -22.59 -3.00
C PRO A 128 2.69 -23.02 -3.51
N GLY A 129 1.61 -22.81 -2.74
CA GLY A 129 0.24 -23.17 -3.10
C GLY A 129 -0.35 -22.24 -4.17
N LYS A 130 -1.50 -22.64 -4.69
CA LYS A 130 -2.32 -21.77 -5.55
C LYS A 130 -3.02 -20.70 -4.72
N LEU A 131 -3.47 -19.62 -5.38
CA LEU A 131 -4.32 -18.62 -4.73
C LEU A 131 -5.61 -19.28 -4.22
N PRO A 132 -5.98 -19.07 -2.94
CA PRO A 132 -7.18 -19.67 -2.37
C PRO A 132 -8.48 -18.91 -2.71
N PHE A 133 -8.43 -18.02 -3.70
CA PHE A 133 -9.57 -17.21 -4.17
C PHE A 133 -9.39 -16.85 -5.65
N PRO A 134 -10.51 -16.66 -6.38
CA PRO A 134 -10.47 -16.23 -7.76
C PRO A 134 -10.17 -14.73 -7.89
N LEU A 135 -9.78 -14.33 -9.09
CA LEU A 135 -9.73 -12.93 -9.52
C LEU A 135 -11.09 -12.53 -10.09
N LEU A 136 -11.56 -11.33 -9.80
CA LEU A 136 -12.76 -10.74 -10.41
C LEU A 136 -12.39 -9.51 -11.23
N HIS A 137 -12.62 -9.58 -12.53
CA HIS A 137 -12.48 -8.45 -13.45
C HIS A 137 -13.85 -7.93 -13.87
N VAL A 138 -14.19 -6.71 -13.47
CA VAL A 138 -15.38 -6.01 -13.99
C VAL A 138 -15.03 -5.41 -15.35
N ASN A 139 -15.48 -6.04 -16.41
CA ASN A 139 -15.28 -5.56 -17.77
C ASN A 139 -16.39 -4.55 -18.12
N THR A 140 -15.99 -3.31 -18.22
CA THR A 140 -16.89 -2.20 -18.58
C THR A 140 -17.09 -2.03 -20.08
N THR A 141 -16.57 -2.96 -20.89
CA THR A 141 -16.54 -2.95 -22.37
C THR A 141 -15.67 -1.85 -22.99
N TRP A 142 -15.27 -0.85 -22.22
CA TRP A 142 -14.44 0.28 -22.63
C TRP A 142 -13.10 0.24 -21.90
N LYS A 143 -12.34 -0.84 -22.15
CA LYS A 143 -10.96 -0.99 -21.66
C LYS A 143 -9.98 -0.85 -22.83
N PHE A 144 -8.76 -0.41 -22.56
CA PHE A 144 -7.69 -0.45 -23.54
C PHE A 144 -7.43 -1.91 -23.96
N ALA A 145 -7.25 -2.15 -25.26
CA ALA A 145 -6.95 -3.49 -25.80
C ALA A 145 -5.74 -4.12 -25.09
N GLY A 146 -4.65 -3.35 -24.92
CA GLY A 146 -3.44 -3.82 -24.23
C GLY A 146 -3.65 -4.23 -22.77
N MET A 147 -4.69 -3.72 -22.08
CA MET A 147 -5.05 -4.18 -20.72
C MET A 147 -5.67 -5.57 -20.77
N ILE A 148 -6.54 -5.83 -21.73
CA ILE A 148 -7.21 -7.14 -21.86
C ILE A 148 -6.21 -8.22 -22.24
N ASP A 149 -5.33 -7.93 -23.19
CA ASP A 149 -4.28 -8.86 -23.62
C ASP A 149 -3.33 -9.21 -22.47
N PHE A 150 -2.88 -8.18 -21.75
CA PHE A 150 -2.03 -8.36 -20.58
C PHE A 150 -2.72 -9.18 -19.47
N ARG A 151 -3.99 -8.90 -19.19
CA ARG A 151 -4.80 -9.68 -18.23
C ARG A 151 -4.83 -11.15 -18.60
N ASN A 152 -5.18 -11.43 -19.85
CA ASN A 152 -5.31 -12.80 -20.34
C ASN A 152 -3.97 -13.54 -20.26
N LYS A 153 -2.88 -12.86 -20.64
CA LYS A 153 -1.53 -13.41 -20.52
C LYS A 153 -1.19 -13.74 -19.06
N MET A 154 -1.39 -12.82 -18.11
CA MET A 154 -1.11 -13.05 -16.69
C MET A 154 -1.90 -14.23 -16.12
N VAL A 155 -3.17 -14.33 -16.48
CA VAL A 155 -4.04 -15.45 -16.06
C VAL A 155 -3.51 -16.79 -16.59
N ALA A 156 -3.12 -16.84 -17.85
CA ALA A 156 -2.60 -18.06 -18.50
C ALA A 156 -1.22 -18.45 -17.92
N ASP A 157 -0.29 -17.50 -17.81
CA ASP A 157 1.08 -17.74 -17.36
C ASP A 157 1.15 -18.28 -15.91
N HIS A 158 0.22 -17.85 -15.06
CA HIS A 158 0.18 -18.24 -13.63
C HIS A 158 -0.94 -19.24 -13.29
N GLY A 159 -1.73 -19.68 -14.27
CA GLY A 159 -2.82 -20.63 -14.04
C GLY A 159 -3.86 -20.12 -13.04
N LEU A 160 -4.21 -18.83 -13.13
CA LEU A 160 -5.13 -18.17 -12.20
C LEU A 160 -6.59 -18.41 -12.59
N GLU A 161 -7.47 -18.47 -11.59
CA GLU A 161 -8.91 -18.47 -11.84
C GLU A 161 -9.39 -17.03 -12.02
N LEU A 162 -9.97 -16.72 -13.20
CA LEU A 162 -10.50 -15.40 -13.54
C LEU A 162 -12.00 -15.45 -13.78
N ILE A 163 -12.73 -14.65 -13.01
CA ILE A 163 -14.14 -14.36 -13.26
C ILE A 163 -14.22 -13.02 -13.97
N GLU A 164 -14.75 -13.01 -15.18
CA GLU A 164 -15.04 -11.78 -15.91
C GLU A 164 -16.54 -11.47 -15.81
N TRP A 165 -16.85 -10.26 -15.32
CA TRP A 165 -18.23 -9.81 -15.15
C TRP A 165 -18.54 -8.60 -16.01
N ILE A 166 -19.62 -8.69 -16.79
CA ILE A 166 -20.13 -7.61 -17.65
C ILE A 166 -21.57 -7.32 -17.26
N ASN A 167 -21.93 -6.05 -17.14
CA ASN A 167 -23.33 -5.65 -16.97
C ASN A 167 -24.05 -5.79 -18.31
N LYS A 168 -24.71 -6.94 -18.53
CA LYS A 168 -25.39 -7.26 -19.79
C LYS A 168 -26.55 -6.29 -20.09
N ASP A 169 -27.26 -5.83 -19.08
CA ASP A 169 -28.35 -4.87 -19.26
C ASP A 169 -27.82 -3.50 -19.71
N GLY A 170 -26.71 -3.06 -19.12
CA GLY A 170 -26.02 -1.85 -19.54
C GLY A 170 -25.54 -1.93 -20.99
N VAL A 171 -25.01 -3.09 -21.41
CA VAL A 171 -24.62 -3.32 -22.80
C VAL A 171 -25.83 -3.28 -23.73
N ALA A 172 -26.93 -3.97 -23.39
CA ALA A 172 -28.15 -3.99 -24.19
C ALA A 172 -28.78 -2.60 -24.35
N ARG A 173 -28.63 -1.72 -23.35
CA ARG A 173 -29.06 -0.32 -23.39
C ARG A 173 -28.09 0.61 -24.11
N GLY A 174 -26.98 0.12 -24.64
CA GLY A 174 -25.96 0.92 -25.32
C GLY A 174 -25.23 1.93 -24.41
N ILE A 175 -25.11 1.63 -23.10
CA ILE A 175 -24.46 2.52 -22.15
C ILE A 175 -22.98 2.67 -22.50
N ASN A 176 -22.55 3.90 -22.79
CA ASN A 176 -21.19 4.24 -23.21
C ASN A 176 -20.71 5.55 -22.56
N PRO A 177 -19.38 5.79 -22.51
CA PRO A 177 -18.82 6.95 -21.82
C PRO A 177 -19.13 8.31 -22.46
N PHE A 178 -19.40 8.35 -23.75
CA PHE A 178 -19.64 9.61 -24.47
C PHE A 178 -21.05 10.18 -24.22
N ASP A 179 -22.07 9.31 -24.24
CA ASP A 179 -23.46 9.72 -24.15
C ASP A 179 -23.98 9.74 -22.70
N HIS A 180 -23.31 9.01 -21.79
CA HIS A 180 -23.83 8.79 -20.45
C HIS A 180 -22.93 9.36 -19.33
N GLY A 181 -21.74 9.89 -19.64
CA GLY A 181 -20.86 10.56 -18.68
C GLY A 181 -20.61 9.74 -17.39
N SER A 182 -20.92 10.35 -16.24
CA SER A 182 -20.76 9.70 -14.93
C SER A 182 -21.67 8.47 -14.74
N ALA A 183 -22.87 8.49 -15.31
CA ALA A 183 -23.83 7.37 -15.23
C ALA A 183 -23.25 6.08 -15.84
N TYR A 184 -22.42 6.21 -16.88
CA TYR A 184 -21.69 5.04 -17.41
C TYR A 184 -20.85 4.34 -16.34
N THR A 185 -20.12 5.10 -15.54
CA THR A 185 -19.28 4.51 -14.47
C THR A 185 -20.13 3.85 -13.38
N ASP A 186 -21.25 4.48 -13.03
CA ASP A 186 -22.14 3.94 -12.00
C ASP A 186 -22.77 2.64 -12.46
N ILE A 187 -23.29 2.57 -13.69
CA ILE A 187 -23.97 1.40 -14.25
C ILE A 187 -22.95 0.30 -14.59
N MET A 188 -21.91 0.62 -15.39
CA MET A 188 -21.03 -0.39 -15.99
C MET A 188 -19.93 -0.85 -15.04
N LYS A 189 -19.64 -0.10 -13.96
CA LYS A 189 -18.61 -0.44 -13.00
C LYS A 189 -19.16 -0.69 -11.60
N THR A 190 -19.85 0.29 -11.00
CA THR A 190 -20.29 0.19 -9.60
C THR A 190 -21.40 -0.84 -9.42
N ASP A 191 -22.46 -0.75 -10.22
CA ASP A 191 -23.58 -1.70 -10.13
C ASP A 191 -23.19 -3.08 -10.65
N ALA A 192 -22.35 -3.14 -11.70
CA ALA A 192 -21.77 -4.39 -12.17
C ALA A 192 -20.96 -5.10 -11.09
N LEU A 193 -20.14 -4.36 -10.31
CA LEU A 193 -19.37 -4.93 -9.21
C LEU A 193 -20.29 -5.48 -8.10
N LYS A 194 -21.28 -4.69 -7.67
CA LYS A 194 -22.24 -5.14 -6.65
C LYS A 194 -22.95 -6.41 -7.10
N ALA A 195 -23.47 -6.42 -8.33
CA ALA A 195 -24.15 -7.57 -8.91
C ALA A 195 -23.24 -8.81 -8.99
N ALA A 196 -21.97 -8.64 -9.32
CA ALA A 196 -21.01 -9.74 -9.34
C ALA A 196 -20.77 -10.34 -7.95
N LEU A 197 -20.59 -9.47 -6.95
CA LEU A 197 -20.35 -9.89 -5.57
C LEU A 197 -21.55 -10.63 -4.99
N ASP A 198 -22.75 -10.12 -5.23
CA ASP A 198 -24.01 -10.75 -4.79
C ASP A 198 -24.27 -12.08 -5.50
N HIS A 199 -24.09 -12.09 -6.84
CA HIS A 199 -24.30 -13.29 -7.65
C HIS A 199 -23.41 -14.47 -7.21
N HIS A 200 -22.15 -14.17 -6.92
CA HIS A 200 -21.19 -15.19 -6.50
C HIS A 200 -21.18 -15.40 -4.99
N GLY A 201 -21.83 -14.55 -4.20
CA GLY A 201 -21.88 -14.62 -2.75
C GLY A 201 -20.53 -14.34 -2.10
N PHE A 202 -19.72 -13.45 -2.67
CA PHE A 202 -18.44 -13.06 -2.10
C PHE A 202 -18.65 -12.20 -0.86
N ASP A 203 -18.02 -12.58 0.23
CA ASP A 203 -18.14 -11.91 1.52
C ASP A 203 -16.97 -10.95 1.83
N VAL A 204 -15.80 -11.20 1.24
CA VAL A 204 -14.65 -10.29 1.30
C VAL A 204 -14.08 -10.05 -0.10
N ALA A 205 -13.84 -8.78 -0.46
CA ALA A 205 -13.18 -8.43 -1.71
C ALA A 205 -11.91 -7.60 -1.45
N PHE A 206 -10.76 -8.11 -1.92
CA PHE A 206 -9.51 -7.37 -1.91
C PHE A 206 -9.52 -6.26 -2.95
N GLY A 207 -9.06 -5.07 -2.58
CA GLY A 207 -8.92 -3.93 -3.45
C GLY A 207 -7.58 -3.21 -3.31
N GLY A 208 -7.07 -2.68 -4.41
CA GLY A 208 -5.78 -2.01 -4.47
C GLY A 208 -5.82 -0.53 -4.04
N ALA A 209 -6.83 -0.08 -3.32
CA ALA A 209 -6.93 1.31 -2.89
C ALA A 209 -5.88 1.65 -1.81
N ARG A 210 -5.28 2.84 -1.94
CA ARG A 210 -4.29 3.38 -1.01
C ARG A 210 -4.81 4.67 -0.37
N ARG A 211 -4.41 4.94 0.87
CA ARG A 211 -4.73 6.20 1.57
C ARG A 211 -4.13 7.43 0.89
N ASP A 212 -3.02 7.23 0.19
CA ASP A 212 -2.28 8.25 -0.55
C ASP A 212 -3.02 8.77 -1.80
N GLU A 213 -3.93 7.98 -2.39
CA GLU A 213 -4.59 8.35 -3.65
C GLU A 213 -5.45 9.61 -3.55
N GLU A 214 -6.22 9.74 -2.46
CA GLU A 214 -7.12 10.87 -2.25
C GLU A 214 -7.62 10.98 -0.80
N LYS A 215 -8.13 12.16 -0.42
CA LYS A 215 -8.57 12.46 0.96
C LYS A 215 -9.67 11.52 1.47
N SER A 216 -10.57 11.06 0.62
CA SER A 216 -11.64 10.16 1.04
C SER A 216 -11.12 8.77 1.40
N ARG A 217 -10.05 8.32 0.73
CA ARG A 217 -9.39 7.03 1.02
C ARG A 217 -8.71 7.00 2.38
N SER A 218 -8.19 8.13 2.84
CA SER A 218 -7.54 8.21 4.17
C SER A 218 -8.49 7.94 5.34
N LYS A 219 -9.80 8.08 5.14
CA LYS A 219 -10.83 7.79 6.14
C LYS A 219 -11.22 6.30 6.20
N GLU A 220 -10.86 5.54 5.20
CA GLU A 220 -11.21 4.12 5.10
C GLU A 220 -10.27 3.26 5.95
N ARG A 221 -10.83 2.21 6.56
CA ARG A 221 -10.05 1.21 7.29
C ARG A 221 -9.47 0.19 6.30
N ILE A 222 -8.46 -0.55 6.74
CA ILE A 222 -7.90 -1.67 5.98
C ILE A 222 -8.98 -2.73 5.76
N PHE A 223 -9.77 -3.04 6.82
CA PHE A 223 -10.99 -3.84 6.72
C PHE A 223 -12.20 -2.91 6.74
N SER A 224 -12.66 -2.53 5.56
CA SER A 224 -13.78 -1.59 5.39
C SER A 224 -15.10 -2.34 5.31
N PHE A 225 -15.87 -2.29 6.39
CA PHE A 225 -17.17 -2.96 6.49
C PHE A 225 -18.22 -2.29 5.63
N ARG A 226 -18.99 -3.12 4.94
CA ARG A 226 -20.10 -2.72 4.06
C ARG A 226 -21.39 -3.36 4.57
N SER A 227 -22.47 -2.60 4.55
CA SER A 227 -23.80 -3.12 4.81
C SER A 227 -24.24 -4.11 3.71
N GLU A 228 -25.37 -4.80 3.93
CA GLU A 228 -26.04 -5.66 2.94
C GLU A 228 -26.27 -4.97 1.58
N LYS A 229 -26.42 -3.62 1.57
CA LYS A 229 -26.55 -2.84 0.35
C LYS A 229 -25.20 -2.27 -0.15
N HIS A 230 -24.08 -2.85 0.25
CA HIS A 230 -22.70 -2.43 -0.04
C HIS A 230 -22.32 -1.01 0.42
N ARG A 231 -23.13 -0.37 1.27
CA ARG A 231 -22.90 0.99 1.73
C ARG A 231 -21.82 1.06 2.80
N TRP A 232 -20.93 2.02 2.69
CA TRP A 232 -19.96 2.37 3.70
C TRP A 232 -20.53 3.40 4.68
N ASP A 233 -20.36 3.12 5.98
CA ASP A 233 -20.71 4.05 7.06
C ASP A 233 -19.49 4.21 7.98
N PRO A 234 -18.89 5.41 8.10
CA PRO A 234 -17.71 5.64 8.93
C PRO A 234 -17.95 5.35 10.42
N LYS A 235 -19.20 5.43 10.89
CA LYS A 235 -19.56 5.17 12.29
C LYS A 235 -19.61 3.67 12.63
N ARG A 236 -19.68 2.80 11.63
CA ARG A 236 -19.78 1.35 11.77
C ARG A 236 -18.48 0.62 11.46
N GLN A 237 -17.36 1.34 11.38
CA GLN A 237 -16.07 0.75 11.16
C GLN A 237 -15.42 0.33 12.49
N ARG A 238 -14.64 -0.74 12.45
CA ARG A 238 -13.92 -1.22 13.63
C ARG A 238 -12.57 -0.52 13.75
N PRO A 239 -12.08 -0.25 14.97
CA PRO A 239 -10.72 0.24 15.17
C PRO A 239 -9.70 -0.87 14.81
N GLU A 240 -8.58 -0.47 14.22
CA GLU A 240 -7.46 -1.35 13.84
C GLU A 240 -6.23 -0.98 14.67
N LEU A 241 -6.34 -1.13 15.98
CA LEU A 241 -5.25 -0.84 16.91
C LEU A 241 -4.22 -1.96 16.86
N TRP A 242 -2.94 -1.60 16.93
CA TRP A 242 -1.80 -2.53 16.96
C TRP A 242 -1.76 -3.54 15.81
N HIS A 243 -2.24 -3.14 14.62
CA HIS A 243 -2.34 -4.03 13.45
C HIS A 243 -3.14 -5.33 13.70
N LEU A 244 -4.10 -5.26 14.63
CA LEU A 244 -5.04 -6.34 14.84
C LEU A 244 -6.26 -6.15 13.94
N TYR A 245 -6.46 -7.11 13.06
CA TYR A 245 -7.57 -7.12 12.11
C TYR A 245 -8.64 -8.10 12.58
N ASN A 246 -9.90 -7.71 12.47
CA ASN A 246 -11.03 -8.55 12.83
C ASN A 246 -12.02 -8.54 11.69
N ALA A 247 -12.04 -9.63 10.93
CA ALA A 247 -12.92 -9.85 9.79
C ALA A 247 -14.28 -10.45 10.14
N ARG A 248 -14.58 -10.67 11.44
CA ARG A 248 -15.90 -11.18 11.85
C ARG A 248 -16.99 -10.20 11.41
N LYS A 249 -17.94 -10.67 10.61
CA LYS A 249 -19.04 -9.90 10.05
C LYS A 249 -20.39 -10.38 10.52
N ASN A 250 -21.39 -9.53 10.49
CA ASN A 250 -22.77 -9.92 10.71
C ASN A 250 -23.36 -10.49 9.40
N LYS A 251 -24.47 -11.17 9.53
CA LYS A 251 -25.20 -11.70 8.36
C LYS A 251 -25.57 -10.55 7.40
N GLY A 252 -25.24 -10.70 6.14
CA GLY A 252 -25.48 -9.70 5.09
C GLY A 252 -24.42 -8.60 4.97
N GLU A 253 -23.48 -8.49 5.92
CA GLU A 253 -22.34 -7.58 5.77
C GLU A 253 -21.25 -8.20 4.89
N SER A 254 -20.49 -7.34 4.21
CA SER A 254 -19.30 -7.71 3.47
C SER A 254 -18.12 -6.81 3.82
N ILE A 255 -16.91 -7.21 3.48
CA ILE A 255 -15.69 -6.44 3.75
C ILE A 255 -14.98 -6.10 2.43
N ARG A 256 -14.50 -4.85 2.33
CA ARG A 256 -13.47 -4.49 1.37
C ARG A 256 -12.15 -4.46 2.10
N ALA A 257 -11.23 -5.35 1.75
CA ALA A 257 -9.91 -5.42 2.33
C ALA A 257 -8.89 -4.68 1.44
N PHE A 258 -8.09 -3.80 2.04
CA PHE A 258 -7.13 -2.96 1.34
C PHE A 258 -5.70 -3.24 1.79
N PRO A 259 -5.05 -4.30 1.29
CA PRO A 259 -3.69 -4.66 1.69
C PRO A 259 -2.64 -3.58 1.38
N LEU A 260 -2.90 -2.74 0.38
CA LEU A 260 -2.01 -1.66 -0.03
C LEU A 260 -2.32 -0.31 0.65
N SER A 261 -3.18 -0.29 1.67
CA SER A 261 -3.69 0.95 2.29
C SER A 261 -2.60 1.93 2.72
N ASN A 262 -1.49 1.41 3.26
CA ASN A 262 -0.37 2.20 3.79
C ASN A 262 0.75 2.49 2.77
N TRP A 263 0.61 2.02 1.54
CA TRP A 263 1.57 2.25 0.45
C TRP A 263 1.35 3.61 -0.19
N THR A 264 2.44 4.29 -0.56
CA THR A 264 2.41 5.47 -1.45
C THR A 264 2.51 5.06 -2.91
N GLU A 265 2.23 5.99 -3.84
CA GLU A 265 2.46 5.74 -5.27
C GLU A 265 3.94 5.43 -5.55
N LEU A 266 4.84 6.12 -4.86
CA LEU A 266 6.29 5.88 -4.99
C LEU A 266 6.67 4.47 -4.51
N ASP A 267 6.12 4.00 -3.39
CA ASP A 267 6.37 2.65 -2.90
C ASP A 267 5.93 1.59 -3.92
N ILE A 268 4.79 1.78 -4.57
CA ILE A 268 4.30 0.90 -5.64
C ILE A 268 5.32 0.81 -6.78
N TRP A 269 5.82 1.95 -7.27
CA TRP A 269 6.79 1.97 -8.36
C TRP A 269 8.14 1.37 -7.98
N GLN A 270 8.63 1.68 -6.79
CA GLN A 270 9.88 1.12 -6.27
C GLN A 270 9.76 -0.40 -6.08
N TYR A 271 8.62 -0.87 -5.59
CA TYR A 271 8.37 -2.30 -5.41
C TYR A 271 8.26 -3.04 -6.75
N ILE A 272 7.58 -2.45 -7.74
CA ILE A 272 7.51 -2.98 -9.11
C ILE A 272 8.93 -3.16 -9.67
N GLN A 273 9.82 -2.18 -9.47
CA GLN A 273 11.21 -2.25 -9.92
C GLN A 273 12.01 -3.30 -9.16
N LEU A 274 11.88 -3.35 -7.83
CA LEU A 274 12.62 -4.25 -6.97
C LEU A 274 12.29 -5.73 -7.23
N GLU A 275 11.00 -6.03 -7.36
CA GLU A 275 10.47 -7.39 -7.50
C GLU A 275 10.22 -7.78 -8.97
N ASN A 276 10.53 -6.90 -9.92
CA ASN A 276 10.26 -7.09 -11.34
C ASN A 276 8.79 -7.46 -11.63
N VAL A 277 7.85 -6.79 -10.94
CA VAL A 277 6.43 -7.09 -11.09
C VAL A 277 5.97 -6.75 -12.51
N PRO A 278 5.37 -7.70 -13.26
CA PRO A 278 4.86 -7.42 -14.58
C PRO A 278 3.71 -6.41 -14.55
N ILE A 279 3.78 -5.38 -15.41
CA ILE A 279 2.73 -4.36 -15.55
C ILE A 279 2.42 -4.10 -17.02
N VAL A 280 1.25 -3.50 -17.26
CA VAL A 280 0.79 -3.18 -18.62
C VAL A 280 1.76 -2.18 -19.29
N PRO A 281 2.16 -2.41 -20.55
CA PRO A 281 3.07 -1.51 -21.28
C PRO A 281 2.58 -0.06 -21.43
N LEU A 282 1.29 0.21 -21.19
CA LEU A 282 0.73 1.57 -21.21
C LEU A 282 1.30 2.51 -20.15
N TYR A 283 1.94 1.97 -19.12
CA TYR A 283 2.64 2.77 -18.11
C TYR A 283 3.96 3.38 -18.59
N PHE A 284 4.54 2.82 -19.63
CA PHE A 284 5.80 3.29 -20.23
C PHE A 284 5.52 4.23 -21.39
N SER A 285 6.34 5.25 -21.55
CA SER A 285 6.25 6.17 -22.66
C SER A 285 6.47 5.45 -23.99
N ALA A 286 5.62 5.74 -24.94
CA ALA A 286 5.76 5.31 -26.33
C ALA A 286 4.98 6.26 -27.24
N PRO A 287 5.33 6.32 -28.56
CA PRO A 287 4.56 7.08 -29.53
C PRO A 287 3.20 6.43 -29.72
N ARG A 288 2.12 7.19 -29.43
CA ARG A 288 0.73 6.75 -29.55
C ARG A 288 -0.13 7.83 -30.19
N PRO A 289 -1.17 7.46 -30.95
CA PRO A 289 -2.11 8.42 -31.53
C PRO A 289 -2.98 9.02 -30.44
N VAL A 290 -3.03 10.35 -30.37
CA VAL A 290 -3.81 11.07 -29.35
C VAL A 290 -4.64 12.18 -29.98
N VAL A 291 -5.72 12.54 -29.31
CA VAL A 291 -6.55 13.74 -29.55
C VAL A 291 -6.72 14.50 -28.25
N ASN A 292 -7.03 15.81 -28.34
CA ASN A 292 -7.49 16.58 -27.20
C ASN A 292 -9.00 16.44 -27.05
N TYR A 293 -9.44 15.89 -25.94
CA TYR A 293 -10.85 15.76 -25.63
C TYR A 293 -11.14 16.42 -24.27
N ASN A 294 -11.88 17.50 -24.30
CA ASN A 294 -12.22 18.30 -23.09
C ASN A 294 -10.99 18.70 -22.26
N GLY A 295 -9.91 19.12 -22.91
CA GLY A 295 -8.67 19.53 -22.24
C GLY A 295 -7.76 18.39 -21.80
N MET A 296 -8.14 17.13 -22.03
CA MET A 296 -7.33 15.96 -21.72
C MET A 296 -6.71 15.37 -22.98
N THR A 297 -5.48 14.87 -22.87
CA THR A 297 -4.84 14.07 -23.91
C THR A 297 -5.39 12.65 -23.83
N ILE A 298 -6.21 12.26 -24.81
CA ILE A 298 -6.83 10.93 -24.86
C ILE A 298 -6.18 10.12 -26.00
N MET A 299 -5.72 8.91 -25.67
CA MET A 299 -5.22 7.97 -26.67
C MET A 299 -6.35 7.43 -27.52
N VAL A 300 -6.16 7.37 -28.83
CA VAL A 300 -7.07 6.71 -29.76
C VAL A 300 -6.68 5.24 -29.83
N ASP A 301 -7.41 4.39 -29.10
CA ASP A 301 -7.10 2.95 -28.97
C ASP A 301 -7.84 2.10 -30.01
N ASP A 302 -9.06 2.49 -30.32
CA ASP A 302 -9.88 1.80 -31.31
C ASP A 302 -10.83 2.74 -32.07
N GLU A 303 -11.57 2.18 -33.04
CA GLU A 303 -12.49 2.90 -33.92
C GLU A 303 -13.71 3.50 -33.22
N ARG A 304 -14.02 3.09 -31.99
CA ARG A 304 -15.14 3.61 -31.20
C ARG A 304 -14.87 5.00 -30.64
N MET A 305 -13.61 5.49 -30.73
CA MET A 305 -13.27 6.82 -30.27
C MET A 305 -14.01 7.89 -31.12
N ARG A 306 -14.79 8.72 -30.46
CA ARG A 306 -15.42 9.89 -31.10
C ARG A 306 -14.41 11.03 -31.13
N ILE A 307 -13.77 11.20 -32.30
CA ILE A 307 -12.81 12.26 -32.51
C ILE A 307 -13.55 13.59 -32.61
N PRO A 308 -13.16 14.65 -31.83
CA PRO A 308 -13.78 15.96 -31.93
C PRO A 308 -13.68 16.54 -33.36
N GLU A 309 -14.71 17.26 -33.79
CA GLU A 309 -14.74 17.88 -35.10
C GLU A 309 -13.50 18.78 -35.34
N GLY A 310 -12.92 18.68 -36.52
CA GLY A 310 -11.72 19.43 -36.90
C GLY A 310 -10.40 18.93 -36.30
N GLN A 311 -10.41 17.84 -35.52
CA GLN A 311 -9.19 17.21 -35.03
C GLN A 311 -8.83 15.97 -35.85
N THR A 312 -7.52 15.74 -35.99
CA THR A 312 -6.95 14.47 -36.47
C THR A 312 -6.01 13.93 -35.40
N PRO A 313 -5.95 12.60 -35.20
CA PRO A 313 -5.02 12.02 -34.25
C PRO A 313 -3.57 12.39 -34.61
N VAL A 314 -2.81 12.81 -33.62
CA VAL A 314 -1.37 13.12 -33.74
C VAL A 314 -0.57 12.13 -32.91
N MET A 315 0.58 11.72 -33.42
CA MET A 315 1.50 10.86 -32.67
C MET A 315 2.24 11.68 -31.61
N LYS A 316 2.16 11.28 -30.35
CA LYS A 316 2.92 11.87 -29.25
C LYS A 316 3.50 10.78 -28.36
N ASN A 317 4.64 11.08 -27.74
CA ASN A 317 5.19 10.25 -26.67
C ASN A 317 4.35 10.46 -25.41
N ILE A 318 3.58 9.43 -25.06
CA ILE A 318 2.69 9.47 -23.90
C ILE A 318 2.82 8.21 -23.08
N ARG A 319 2.52 8.35 -21.78
CA ARG A 319 2.27 7.24 -20.86
C ARG A 319 1.05 7.51 -19.99
N PHE A 320 0.61 6.50 -19.27
CA PHE A 320 -0.45 6.63 -18.28
C PHE A 320 0.12 6.58 -16.86
N ARG A 321 -0.36 7.40 -15.94
CA ARG A 321 -0.07 7.29 -14.51
C ARG A 321 -1.06 6.34 -13.82
N THR A 322 -2.30 6.32 -14.30
CA THR A 322 -3.34 5.40 -13.85
C THR A 322 -4.07 4.83 -15.07
N LEU A 323 -4.60 3.63 -14.94
CA LEU A 323 -5.41 3.00 -15.97
C LEU A 323 -6.85 2.83 -15.49
N GLY A 324 -7.78 3.22 -16.33
CA GLY A 324 -9.21 3.15 -16.06
C GLY A 324 -10.00 2.70 -17.27
N CYS A 325 -11.19 3.28 -17.43
CA CYS A 325 -11.95 3.10 -18.65
C CYS A 325 -11.33 3.97 -19.75
N TYR A 326 -11.17 3.39 -20.92
CA TYR A 326 -10.83 4.09 -22.16
C TYR A 326 -11.75 5.30 -22.32
N PRO A 327 -11.61 6.23 -23.02
CA PRO A 327 -11.73 7.65 -23.17
C PRO A 327 -11.96 8.49 -21.89
N LEU A 328 -12.10 7.88 -20.72
CA LEU A 328 -12.21 8.61 -19.44
C LEU A 328 -10.87 8.71 -18.70
N THR A 329 -9.80 8.19 -19.30
CA THR A 329 -8.45 8.20 -18.71
C THR A 329 -7.51 9.01 -19.59
N GLY A 330 -7.10 10.18 -19.10
CA GLY A 330 -6.12 11.02 -19.75
C GLY A 330 -4.71 10.44 -19.65
N ALA A 331 -3.94 10.60 -20.71
CA ALA A 331 -2.52 10.32 -20.76
C ALA A 331 -1.71 11.58 -20.41
N VAL A 332 -0.44 11.39 -20.04
CA VAL A 332 0.52 12.46 -19.86
C VAL A 332 1.62 12.36 -20.93
N GLU A 333 2.03 13.50 -21.48
CA GLU A 333 3.22 13.55 -22.33
C GLU A 333 4.45 13.32 -21.47
N SER A 334 5.30 12.38 -21.85
CA SER A 334 6.44 11.96 -21.07
C SER A 334 7.41 11.18 -21.96
N GLU A 335 8.69 11.27 -21.63
CA GLU A 335 9.76 10.49 -22.26
C GLU A 335 10.15 9.26 -21.41
N ALA A 336 9.55 9.08 -20.23
CA ALA A 336 9.90 7.98 -19.31
C ALA A 336 9.44 6.62 -19.87
N ALA A 337 10.36 5.91 -20.50
CA ALA A 337 10.17 4.62 -21.12
C ALA A 337 10.63 3.43 -20.25
N THR A 338 11.25 3.70 -19.09
CA THR A 338 11.78 2.71 -18.15
C THR A 338 11.30 2.98 -16.73
N LEU A 339 11.34 1.97 -15.86
CA LEU A 339 10.96 2.13 -14.45
C LEU A 339 11.80 3.17 -13.71
N PRO A 340 13.15 3.23 -13.84
CA PRO A 340 13.93 4.28 -13.22
C PRO A 340 13.52 5.71 -13.63
N GLU A 341 13.19 5.91 -14.91
CA GLU A 341 12.73 7.21 -15.41
C GLU A 341 11.34 7.57 -14.86
N ILE A 342 10.43 6.61 -14.76
CA ILE A 342 9.11 6.80 -14.12
C ILE A 342 9.29 7.19 -12.65
N ILE A 343 10.17 6.51 -11.91
CA ILE A 343 10.45 6.82 -10.51
C ILE A 343 11.04 8.23 -10.39
N GLN A 344 11.94 8.61 -11.28
CA GLN A 344 12.51 9.94 -11.29
C GLN A 344 11.45 11.01 -11.55
N GLU A 345 10.54 10.81 -12.50
CA GLU A 345 9.41 11.71 -12.72
C GLU A 345 8.52 11.81 -11.47
N MET A 346 8.28 10.69 -10.79
CA MET A 346 7.47 10.66 -9.55
C MET A 346 8.08 11.50 -8.44
N LEU A 347 9.39 11.45 -8.25
CA LEU A 347 10.10 12.26 -7.25
C LEU A 347 10.01 13.78 -7.53
N LEU A 348 9.83 14.16 -8.78
CA LEU A 348 9.71 15.57 -9.20
C LEU A 348 8.24 16.04 -9.24
N THR A 349 7.28 15.12 -9.16
CA THR A 349 5.86 15.43 -9.33
C THR A 349 5.21 15.84 -8.00
N THR A 350 4.51 16.97 -8.00
CA THR A 350 3.74 17.48 -6.85
C THR A 350 2.23 17.22 -6.96
N THR A 351 1.79 16.64 -8.09
CA THR A 351 0.36 16.45 -8.41
C THR A 351 -0.08 15.01 -8.19
N SER A 352 -1.32 14.82 -7.69
CA SER A 352 -1.90 13.49 -7.52
C SER A 352 -2.02 12.75 -8.85
N GLU A 353 -1.83 11.42 -8.82
CA GLU A 353 -1.99 10.53 -9.98
C GLU A 353 -3.39 10.58 -10.61
N ARG A 354 -4.40 10.98 -9.85
CA ARG A 354 -5.80 11.02 -10.28
C ARG A 354 -6.20 12.27 -11.04
N GLN A 355 -5.38 13.31 -11.09
CA GLN A 355 -5.70 14.55 -11.81
C GLN A 355 -6.02 14.37 -13.31
N GLY A 356 -5.58 13.27 -13.93
CA GLY A 356 -5.89 12.95 -15.33
C GLY A 356 -7.19 12.21 -15.56
N ARG A 357 -8.05 12.00 -14.54
CA ARG A 357 -9.33 11.27 -14.69
C ARG A 357 -10.50 12.23 -14.80
N ALA A 358 -11.29 12.10 -15.87
CA ALA A 358 -12.50 12.92 -16.08
C ALA A 358 -13.49 12.83 -14.92
N ILE A 359 -13.57 11.69 -14.25
CA ILE A 359 -14.49 11.43 -13.14
C ILE A 359 -14.14 12.17 -11.84
N ASP A 360 -12.91 12.63 -11.68
CA ASP A 360 -12.44 13.29 -10.46
C ASP A 360 -12.64 14.82 -10.53
N HIS A 361 -13.05 15.35 -11.68
CA HIS A 361 -13.43 16.75 -11.86
C HIS A 361 -14.86 17.08 -11.38
N ASP A 362 -15.66 16.06 -11.03
CA ASP A 362 -16.97 16.26 -10.41
C ASP A 362 -16.81 16.74 -8.97
N SER A 363 -17.66 17.66 -8.55
CA SER A 363 -17.72 18.42 -7.30
C SER A 363 -16.93 17.88 -6.07
N ALA A 364 -16.47 18.80 -5.21
CA ALA A 364 -15.83 18.47 -3.92
C ALA A 364 -16.68 17.45 -3.13
N ALA A 365 -16.07 16.36 -2.65
CA ALA A 365 -16.70 15.22 -1.96
C ALA A 365 -17.45 14.21 -2.85
N SER A 366 -17.36 14.27 -4.18
CA SER A 366 -18.03 13.30 -5.08
C SER A 366 -17.64 11.84 -4.76
N MET A 367 -16.39 11.57 -4.44
CA MET A 367 -15.89 10.23 -4.11
C MET A 367 -16.40 9.71 -2.75
N GLU A 368 -16.60 10.58 -1.76
CA GLU A 368 -17.18 10.18 -0.47
C GLU A 368 -18.65 9.78 -0.64
N LYS A 369 -19.40 10.54 -1.46
CA LYS A 369 -20.78 10.21 -1.82
C LYS A 369 -20.85 8.89 -2.59
N LYS A 370 -19.97 8.66 -3.56
CA LYS A 370 -19.90 7.42 -4.33
C LYS A 370 -19.59 6.19 -3.45
N LYS A 371 -18.77 6.32 -2.40
CA LYS A 371 -18.54 5.24 -1.42
C LYS A 371 -19.81 4.91 -0.63
N GLN A 372 -20.58 5.92 -0.22
CA GLN A 372 -21.87 5.71 0.43
C GLN A 372 -22.85 4.99 -0.48
N GLU A 373 -22.73 5.13 -1.78
CA GLU A 373 -23.49 4.43 -2.82
C GLU A 373 -22.93 3.04 -3.16
N GLY A 374 -21.80 2.65 -2.57
CA GLY A 374 -21.16 1.34 -2.77
C GLY A 374 -20.04 1.30 -3.81
N TYR A 375 -19.54 2.47 -4.26
CA TYR A 375 -18.35 2.54 -5.12
C TYR A 375 -17.11 2.01 -4.39
N PHE A 376 -16.20 1.46 -5.20
CA PHE A 376 -14.97 0.85 -4.72
C PHE A 376 -13.78 1.80 -4.85
#